data_5b32351619e78c74067eaf2215392f76
#
_entry.id   5b32351619e78c74067eaf2215392f76
#
_cell.length_a   1.000
_cell.length_b   1.000
_cell.length_c   1.000
_cell.angle_alpha   90.00
_cell.angle_beta   90.00
_cell.angle_gamma   90.00
#
_symmetry.space_group_name_H-M   'P 1'
#
loop_
_entity.id
_entity.type
_entity.pdbx_description
1 polymer ?
#
loop_
_entity_poly.entity_id
_entity_poly.type
_entity_poly.pdbx_seq_one_letter_code
_entity_poly.pdbx_strand_id
1 'polypeptide(L)'
;MSTYSFQNFALTLSGPGGSISLGYGSGNDKGGVTFEFNENANTLTTGADGSPMNSLNPGKSGKVTVRLQKTSLTNGLLSAMYNFQRANAANWGNNVLSGIDIVRGDQYACQVVAFTKFPSNTYAIEGGALEWTFDVGVMDPALATGG
;
A
#
# COMPACT_ATOMS: atom_id res chain seq x y z
N MET A 1 -27.78 7.51 3.29
CA MET A 1 -26.99 7.17 2.09
C MET A 1 -25.54 7.53 2.31
N SER A 2 -24.63 6.62 2.04
CA SER A 2 -23.20 6.91 2.21
C SER A 2 -22.57 7.31 0.87
N THR A 3 -21.63 8.25 0.95
CA THR A 3 -20.90 8.72 -0.21
C THR A 3 -19.42 8.45 -0.02
N TYR A 4 -18.79 7.92 -1.03
CA TYR A 4 -17.34 7.72 -1.04
C TYR A 4 -16.66 8.93 -1.67
N SER A 5 -15.53 9.36 -1.08
CA SER A 5 -14.64 10.35 -1.69
C SER A 5 -13.20 10.04 -1.33
N PHE A 6 -12.32 10.06 -2.32
CA PHE A 6 -10.88 9.94 -2.09
C PHE A 6 -10.35 11.09 -1.22
N GLN A 7 -11.04 12.22 -1.19
CA GLN A 7 -10.64 13.35 -0.34
C GLN A 7 -10.60 12.98 1.14
N ASN A 8 -11.32 11.96 1.55
CA ASN A 8 -11.38 11.52 2.94
C ASN A 8 -10.31 10.49 3.29
N PHE A 9 -9.51 10.05 2.31
CA PHE A 9 -8.52 9.01 2.53
C PHE A 9 -7.18 9.61 2.92
N ALA A 10 -6.66 9.20 4.08
CA ALA A 10 -5.34 9.58 4.57
C ALA A 10 -4.45 8.34 4.61
N LEU A 11 -3.24 8.46 4.09
CA LEU A 11 -2.24 7.40 4.12
C LEU A 11 -0.90 7.99 4.51
N THR A 12 -0.24 7.38 5.48
CA THR A 12 1.06 7.84 5.96
C THR A 12 2.06 6.71 5.93
N LEU A 13 3.23 6.98 5.36
CA LEU A 13 4.39 6.09 5.40
C LEU A 13 5.38 6.64 6.43
N SER A 14 5.71 5.82 7.43
CA SER A 14 6.68 6.20 8.47
C SER A 14 7.78 5.16 8.55
N GLY A 15 9.02 5.60 8.69
CA GLY A 15 10.16 4.69 8.81
C GLY A 15 11.48 5.42 8.87
N PRO A 16 12.60 4.69 8.74
CA PRO A 16 13.92 5.32 8.70
C PRO A 16 13.99 6.35 7.56
N GLY A 17 14.37 7.57 7.89
CA GLY A 17 14.43 8.68 6.93
C GLY A 17 13.27 9.65 7.01
N GLY A 18 12.21 9.34 7.78
CA GLY A 18 11.13 10.29 8.02
C GLY A 18 9.73 9.73 7.88
N SER A 19 8.80 10.64 7.64
CA SER A 19 7.37 10.34 7.52
C SER A 19 6.82 11.11 6.32
N ILE A 20 6.02 10.44 5.48
CA ILE A 20 5.51 11.01 4.23
C ILE A 20 4.02 10.72 4.13
N SER A 21 3.24 11.75 3.78
CA SER A 21 1.81 11.57 3.48
C SER A 21 1.64 11.14 2.03
N LEU A 22 0.87 10.07 1.80
CA LEU A 22 0.64 9.50 0.48
C LEU A 22 -0.84 9.50 0.09
N GLY A 23 -1.73 9.95 0.96
CA GLY A 23 -3.16 10.04 0.70
C GLY A 23 -3.54 11.27 -0.11
N TYR A 24 -4.79 11.67 -0.01
CA TYR A 24 -5.28 12.83 -0.74
C TYR A 24 -4.43 14.07 -0.43
N GLY A 25 -4.11 14.81 -1.46
CA GLY A 25 -3.27 16.00 -1.34
C GLY A 25 -1.80 15.77 -1.65
N SER A 26 -1.39 14.52 -1.88
CA SER A 26 0.02 14.17 -2.17
C SER A 26 0.34 14.18 -3.67
N GLY A 27 -0.55 14.70 -4.50
CA GLY A 27 -0.38 14.68 -5.96
C GLY A 27 -0.68 13.33 -6.57
N ASN A 28 -1.67 12.62 -6.02
CA ASN A 28 -2.05 11.30 -6.51
C ASN A 28 -2.60 11.36 -7.93
N ASP A 29 -2.31 10.32 -8.71
CA ASP A 29 -2.95 10.08 -9.99
C ASP A 29 -4.33 9.46 -9.78
N LYS A 30 -5.14 9.40 -10.85
CA LYS A 30 -6.52 8.89 -10.78
C LYS A 30 -6.63 7.47 -10.25
N GLY A 31 -5.60 6.65 -10.48
CA GLY A 31 -5.56 5.28 -9.96
C GLY A 31 -5.43 5.19 -8.46
N GLY A 32 -4.96 6.25 -7.80
CA GLY A 32 -4.91 6.35 -6.34
C GLY A 32 -4.03 5.30 -5.68
N VAL A 33 -4.55 4.69 -4.64
CA VAL A 33 -3.84 3.71 -3.81
C VAL A 33 -4.56 2.37 -3.86
N THR A 34 -3.80 1.28 -4.02
CA THR A 34 -4.34 -0.07 -4.05
C THR A 34 -3.70 -0.91 -2.95
N PHE A 35 -4.51 -1.61 -2.18
CA PHE A 35 -4.08 -2.60 -1.19
C PHE A 35 -4.46 -3.99 -1.70
N GLU A 36 -3.50 -4.91 -1.66
CA GLU A 36 -3.72 -6.25 -2.20
C GLU A 36 -2.96 -7.29 -1.37
N PHE A 37 -3.61 -8.41 -1.05
CA PHE A 37 -2.95 -9.54 -0.41
C PHE A 37 -2.25 -10.41 -1.45
N ASN A 38 -1.11 -10.97 -1.09
CA ASN A 38 -0.34 -11.87 -1.98
C ASN A 38 -0.96 -13.25 -2.07
N GLU A 39 -1.65 -13.70 -1.02
CA GLU A 39 -2.13 -15.06 -0.90
C GLU A 39 -3.61 -15.12 -0.58
N ASN A 40 -4.25 -16.21 -0.99
CA ASN A 40 -5.63 -16.48 -0.59
C ASN A 40 -5.67 -16.90 0.87
N ALA A 41 -6.70 -16.43 1.58
CA ALA A 41 -6.88 -16.81 2.99
C ALA A 41 -7.29 -18.27 3.15
N ASN A 42 -7.93 -18.84 2.13
CA ASN A 42 -8.47 -20.19 2.18
C ASN A 42 -8.03 -21.03 1.00
N THR A 43 -7.72 -22.30 1.29
CA THR A 43 -7.52 -23.33 0.28
C THR A 43 -8.57 -24.41 0.49
N LEU A 44 -9.43 -24.61 -0.52
CA LEU A 44 -10.46 -25.66 -0.48
C LEU A 44 -9.94 -26.91 -1.18
N THR A 45 -9.95 -28.03 -0.45
CA THR A 45 -9.58 -29.34 -0.98
C THR A 45 -10.79 -30.25 -0.92
N THR A 46 -11.04 -30.98 -2.00
CA THR A 46 -12.13 -31.96 -2.06
C THR A 46 -11.54 -33.36 -2.01
N GLY A 47 -11.98 -34.16 -1.05
CA GLY A 47 -11.58 -35.55 -0.94
C GLY A 47 -12.15 -36.44 -2.03
N ALA A 48 -11.65 -37.67 -2.10
CA ALA A 48 -12.08 -38.65 -3.10
C ALA A 48 -13.58 -38.99 -2.98
N ASP A 49 -14.15 -38.85 -1.79
CA ASP A 49 -15.56 -39.06 -1.51
C ASP A 49 -16.43 -37.80 -1.68
N GLY A 50 -15.83 -36.69 -2.12
CA GLY A 50 -16.51 -35.42 -2.26
C GLY A 50 -16.51 -34.57 -0.99
N SER A 51 -15.86 -35.00 0.08
CA SER A 51 -15.82 -34.25 1.34
C SER A 51 -14.97 -32.99 1.18
N PRO A 52 -15.50 -31.80 1.51
CA PRO A 52 -14.73 -30.55 1.42
C PRO A 52 -13.87 -30.37 2.67
N MET A 53 -12.68 -29.81 2.50
CA MET A 53 -11.80 -29.37 3.60
C MET A 53 -11.28 -28.00 3.31
N ASN A 54 -11.49 -27.07 4.25
CA ASN A 54 -10.97 -25.72 4.18
C ASN A 54 -9.67 -25.64 4.98
N SER A 55 -8.65 -25.04 4.41
CA SER A 55 -7.37 -24.80 5.10
C SER A 55 -7.15 -23.30 5.18
N LEU A 56 -6.98 -22.80 6.41
CA LEU A 56 -6.72 -21.37 6.64
C LEU A 56 -5.24 -21.09 6.43
N ASN A 57 -4.95 -20.14 5.55
CA ASN A 57 -3.59 -19.66 5.35
C ASN A 57 -3.32 -18.51 6.33
N PRO A 58 -2.31 -18.64 7.22
CA PRO A 58 -2.02 -17.60 8.21
C PRO A 58 -1.26 -16.41 7.64
N GLY A 59 -0.83 -16.44 6.38
CA GLY A 59 -0.06 -15.37 5.77
C GLY A 59 -0.86 -14.09 5.62
N LYS A 60 -0.28 -12.97 6.04
CA LYS A 60 -0.89 -11.65 5.94
C LYS A 60 -0.06 -10.70 5.09
N SER A 61 0.84 -11.22 4.27
CA SER A 61 1.67 -10.40 3.40
C SER A 61 0.87 -9.86 2.22
N GLY A 62 1.28 -8.71 1.73
CA GLY A 62 0.59 -8.08 0.62
C GLY A 62 1.44 -7.02 -0.05
N LYS A 63 0.80 -6.27 -0.92
CA LYS A 63 1.40 -5.15 -1.63
C LYS A 63 0.51 -3.94 -1.54
N VAL A 64 1.14 -2.78 -1.43
CA VAL A 64 0.46 -1.49 -1.53
C VAL A 64 1.06 -0.75 -2.70
N THR A 65 0.24 -0.29 -3.62
CA THR A 65 0.66 0.50 -4.77
C THR A 65 0.10 1.90 -4.65
N VAL A 66 0.98 2.89 -4.70
CA VAL A 66 0.60 4.31 -4.64
C VAL A 66 0.94 4.94 -5.98
N ARG A 67 -0.05 5.55 -6.63
CA ARG A 67 0.13 6.20 -7.92
C ARG A 67 0.15 7.70 -7.73
N LEU A 68 1.26 8.32 -8.13
CA LEU A 68 1.47 9.76 -8.00
C LEU A 68 1.69 10.35 -9.39
N GLN A 69 1.20 11.57 -9.60
CA GLN A 69 1.51 12.30 -10.81
C GLN A 69 3.02 12.57 -10.87
N LYS A 70 3.57 12.55 -12.08
CA LYS A 70 5.01 12.75 -12.29
C LYS A 70 5.51 14.06 -11.71
N THR A 71 4.66 15.08 -11.66
CA THR A 71 5.01 16.40 -11.13
C THR A 71 4.86 16.52 -9.62
N SER A 72 4.40 15.48 -8.93
CA SER A 72 4.22 15.53 -7.48
C SER A 72 5.56 15.66 -6.76
N LEU A 73 5.64 16.58 -5.80
CA LEU A 73 6.82 16.73 -4.95
C LEU A 73 7.05 15.53 -4.04
N THR A 74 6.00 14.75 -3.79
CA THR A 74 6.08 13.54 -2.96
C THR A 74 7.00 12.50 -3.59
N ASN A 75 7.13 12.47 -4.93
CA ASN A 75 8.09 11.58 -5.59
C ASN A 75 9.52 11.83 -5.12
N GLY A 76 9.91 13.09 -4.95
CA GLY A 76 11.23 13.44 -4.44
C GLY A 76 11.45 13.00 -3.00
N LEU A 77 10.42 13.13 -2.17
CA LEU A 77 10.49 12.69 -0.78
C LEU A 77 10.63 11.17 -0.69
N LEU A 78 9.87 10.43 -1.49
CA LEU A 78 9.96 8.95 -1.54
C LEU A 78 11.31 8.51 -2.08
N SER A 79 11.83 9.18 -3.09
CA SER A 79 13.15 8.88 -3.65
C SER A 79 14.26 9.07 -2.61
N ALA A 80 14.21 10.17 -1.85
CA ALA A 80 15.18 10.43 -0.79
C ALA A 80 15.11 9.37 0.31
N MET A 81 13.90 8.98 0.71
CA MET A 81 13.70 7.95 1.72
C MET A 81 14.17 6.58 1.23
N TYR A 82 13.88 6.24 -0.03
CA TYR A 82 14.35 5.00 -0.65
C TYR A 82 15.87 4.91 -0.62
N ASN A 83 16.56 5.96 -1.06
CA ASN A 83 18.01 5.99 -1.10
C ASN A 83 18.63 5.93 0.30
N PHE A 84 18.03 6.62 1.27
CA PHE A 84 18.48 6.58 2.66
C PHE A 84 18.40 5.17 3.23
N GLN A 85 17.29 4.49 3.02
CA GLN A 85 17.10 3.14 3.56
C GLN A 85 17.96 2.11 2.85
N ARG A 86 18.17 2.27 1.55
CA ARG A 86 18.98 1.33 0.77
C ARG A 86 20.46 1.41 1.12
N ALA A 87 20.92 2.54 1.62
CA ALA A 87 22.32 2.72 1.99
C ALA A 87 22.76 1.84 3.17
N ASN A 88 21.80 1.39 4.00
CA ASN A 88 22.09 0.54 5.15
C ASN A 88 20.99 -0.52 5.29
N ALA A 89 21.38 -1.79 5.23
CA ALA A 89 20.46 -2.91 5.33
C ALA A 89 19.68 -2.93 6.65
N ALA A 90 20.21 -2.37 7.72
CA ALA A 90 19.51 -2.29 9.00
C ALA A 90 18.27 -1.40 8.95
N ASN A 91 18.20 -0.47 8.01
CA ASN A 91 17.05 0.42 7.83
C ASN A 91 16.00 -0.13 6.87
N TRP A 92 16.33 -1.21 6.14
CA TRP A 92 15.44 -1.76 5.13
C TRP A 92 14.34 -2.61 5.75
N GLY A 93 13.10 -2.42 5.30
CA GLY A 93 11.98 -3.22 5.75
C GLY A 93 11.37 -2.80 7.09
N ASN A 94 11.74 -1.64 7.60
CA ASN A 94 11.27 -1.13 8.90
C ASN A 94 10.23 -0.02 8.77
N ASN A 95 9.51 0.04 7.66
CA ASN A 95 8.48 1.04 7.46
C ASN A 95 7.13 0.57 7.98
N VAL A 96 6.27 1.54 8.28
CA VAL A 96 4.87 1.30 8.66
C VAL A 96 4.00 2.16 7.75
N LEU A 97 2.99 1.56 7.14
CA LEU A 97 1.95 2.26 6.39
C LEU A 97 0.66 2.24 7.19
N SER A 98 0.05 3.39 7.34
CA SER A 98 -1.24 3.53 8.01
C SER A 98 -2.19 4.28 7.09
N GLY A 99 -3.29 3.63 6.72
CA GLY A 99 -4.32 4.22 5.86
C GLY A 99 -5.67 4.25 6.57
N ILE A 100 -6.39 5.34 6.41
CA ILE A 100 -7.73 5.49 7.00
C ILE A 100 -8.60 6.35 6.10
N ASP A 101 -9.85 5.91 5.92
CA ASP A 101 -10.92 6.76 5.40
C ASP A 101 -11.60 7.39 6.61
N ILE A 102 -11.35 8.67 6.85
CA ILE A 102 -11.80 9.34 8.07
C ILE A 102 -13.30 9.50 8.17
N VAL A 103 -14.02 9.42 7.07
CA VAL A 103 -15.49 9.54 7.07
C VAL A 103 -16.15 8.17 7.22
N ARG A 104 -15.68 7.18 6.45
CA ARG A 104 -16.23 5.83 6.45
C ARG A 104 -15.68 4.95 7.57
N GLY A 105 -14.46 5.23 8.03
CA GLY A 105 -13.82 4.47 9.10
C GLY A 105 -13.04 3.25 8.64
N ASP A 106 -12.88 3.05 7.32
CA ASP A 106 -12.05 1.98 6.80
C ASP A 106 -10.60 2.21 7.22
N GLN A 107 -9.91 1.16 7.66
CA GLN A 107 -8.54 1.26 8.15
C GLN A 107 -7.66 0.16 7.56
N TYR A 108 -6.41 0.51 7.30
CA TYR A 108 -5.37 -0.43 6.93
C TYR A 108 -4.14 -0.16 7.77
N ALA A 109 -3.68 -1.18 8.50
CA ALA A 109 -2.44 -1.12 9.26
C ALA A 109 -1.43 -2.06 8.63
N CYS A 110 -0.34 -1.54 8.10
CA CYS A 110 0.68 -2.30 7.41
C CYS A 110 1.99 -2.19 8.16
N GLN A 111 2.60 -3.33 8.50
CA GLN A 111 3.85 -3.41 9.23
C GLN A 111 4.87 -4.21 8.43
N VAL A 112 6.14 -4.06 8.77
CA VAL A 112 7.25 -4.69 8.06
C VAL A 112 7.17 -4.35 6.57
N VAL A 113 7.13 -3.05 6.28
CA VAL A 113 6.96 -2.53 4.92
C VAL A 113 8.31 -2.18 4.32
N ALA A 114 8.54 -2.59 3.09
CA ALA A 114 9.74 -2.25 2.34
C ALA A 114 9.36 -1.75 0.94
N PHE A 115 10.19 -0.87 0.39
CA PHE A 115 10.06 -0.51 -1.03
C PHE A 115 10.33 -1.75 -1.87
N THR A 116 9.46 -2.05 -2.83
CA THR A 116 9.67 -3.18 -3.74
C THR A 116 10.81 -2.88 -4.72
N LYS A 117 10.75 -1.71 -5.34
CA LYS A 117 11.78 -1.22 -6.25
C LYS A 117 11.52 0.25 -6.55
N PHE A 118 12.53 0.92 -7.10
CA PHE A 118 12.34 2.27 -7.63
C PHE A 118 11.39 2.21 -8.82
N PRO A 119 10.40 3.10 -8.94
CA PRO A 119 9.43 3.02 -10.02
C PRO A 119 10.06 3.30 -11.39
N SER A 120 9.52 2.66 -12.42
CA SER A 120 9.89 2.94 -13.79
C SER A 120 9.44 4.36 -14.15
N ASN A 121 10.32 5.14 -14.76
CA ASN A 121 10.04 6.52 -15.11
C ASN A 121 10.28 6.71 -16.60
N THR A 122 9.22 7.07 -17.33
CA THR A 122 9.27 7.27 -18.77
C THR A 122 9.11 8.76 -19.07
N TYR A 123 10.04 9.29 -19.85
CA TYR A 123 9.98 10.66 -20.31
C TYR A 123 9.40 10.69 -21.73
N ALA A 124 8.17 11.18 -21.84
CA ALA A 124 7.42 11.23 -23.08
C ALA A 124 6.78 12.62 -23.22
N ILE A 125 6.10 12.86 -24.35
CA ILE A 125 5.44 14.15 -24.61
C ILE A 125 4.40 14.44 -23.54
N GLU A 126 3.60 13.43 -23.16
CA GLU A 126 2.63 13.56 -22.08
C GLU A 126 3.21 13.00 -20.79
N GLY A 127 3.00 13.71 -19.68
CA GLY A 127 3.38 13.21 -18.35
C GLY A 127 2.51 12.04 -17.96
N GLY A 128 3.13 11.05 -17.32
CA GLY A 128 2.43 9.90 -16.78
C GLY A 128 2.42 9.89 -15.26
N ALA A 129 2.03 8.75 -14.70
CA ALA A 129 2.08 8.50 -13.28
C ALA A 129 3.33 7.69 -12.93
N LEU A 130 3.81 7.87 -11.69
CA LEU A 130 4.81 6.99 -11.09
C LEU A 130 4.11 6.06 -10.11
N GLU A 131 4.34 4.77 -10.25
CA GLU A 131 3.76 3.77 -9.36
C GLU A 131 4.80 3.31 -8.34
N TRP A 132 4.60 3.71 -7.10
CA TRP A 132 5.43 3.26 -5.99
C TRP A 132 4.78 2.02 -5.37
N THR A 133 5.49 0.91 -5.37
CA THR A 133 5.00 -0.35 -4.82
C THR A 133 5.79 -0.69 -3.56
N PHE A 134 5.05 -1.14 -2.54
CA PHE A 134 5.62 -1.53 -1.25
C PHE A 134 5.26 -2.97 -0.97
N ASP A 135 6.25 -3.75 -0.54
CA ASP A 135 6.02 -5.09 0.00
C ASP A 135 5.67 -4.98 1.47
N VAL A 136 4.56 -5.59 1.87
CA VAL A 136 4.05 -5.54 3.23
C VAL A 136 4.14 -6.91 3.85
N GLY A 137 4.83 -7.02 4.99
CA GLY A 137 4.94 -8.29 5.71
C GLY A 137 3.67 -8.65 6.46
N VAL A 138 3.01 -7.67 7.07
CA VAL A 138 1.75 -7.87 7.79
C VAL A 138 0.80 -6.76 7.44
N MET A 139 -0.36 -7.10 6.89
CA MET A 139 -1.42 -6.16 6.55
C MET A 139 -2.68 -6.51 7.32
N ASP A 140 -3.16 -5.60 8.15
CA ASP A 140 -4.39 -5.76 8.93
C ASP A 140 -5.43 -4.75 8.44
N PRO A 141 -6.32 -5.16 7.52
CA PRO A 141 -7.40 -4.29 7.06
C PRO A 141 -8.62 -4.41 7.97
N ALA A 142 -9.34 -3.32 8.10
CA ALA A 142 -10.63 -3.32 8.77
C ALA A 142 -11.56 -2.37 8.01
N LEU A 143 -12.54 -2.93 7.33
CA LEU A 143 -13.54 -2.14 6.62
C LEU A 143 -14.72 -1.88 7.55
N ALA A 144 -15.07 -0.60 7.72
CA ALA A 144 -16.18 -0.23 8.55
C ALA A 144 -17.52 -0.49 7.84
N THR A 145 -18.60 -0.45 8.60
CA THR A 145 -19.95 -0.61 8.03
C THR A 145 -20.38 0.60 7.21
N GLY A 146 -19.59 1.64 7.23
CA GLY A 146 -19.81 2.85 6.46
C GLY A 146 -20.67 3.86 7.21
N GLY A 147 -20.70 5.02 6.70
CA GLY A 147 -21.43 6.06 7.38
C GLY A 147 -22.58 6.68 6.58
#